data_68de4e1f4e82aec2d23847f13ac029da
#
_entry.id   68de4e1f4e82aec2d23847f13ac029da
#
_cell.length_a   1.000
_cell.length_b   1.000
_cell.length_c   1.000
_cell.angle_alpha   90.00
_cell.angle_beta   90.00
_cell.angle_gamma   90.00
#
_symmetry.space_group_name_H-M   'P 1'
#
loop_
_entity.id
_entity.type
_entity.pdbx_description
1 polymer ?
#
loop_
_entity_poly.entity_id
_entity_poly.type
_entity_poly.pdbx_seq_one_letter_code
_entity_poly.pdbx_strand_id
1 'polypeptide(L)'
;MGLTNAMQSANMRSMHEQNKAILQALVPVAWADGVYADEEKQVIDALLEAFEATPEEADELRAFASTPKTVDDIPITELSFDDRRVLLQHAVFLSHADGDPGEEETTLIDAMVEKLRIPLEEATALREAATARAQRFADSR
;
A
#
# COMPACT_ATOMS: atom_id res chain seq x y z
N MET A 1 -4.43 -13.66 -34.13
CA MET A 1 -3.28 -13.71 -33.21
C MET A 1 -2.94 -12.36 -32.61
N GLY A 2 -2.93 -11.28 -33.41
CA GLY A 2 -2.64 -9.93 -32.90
C GLY A 2 -3.61 -9.44 -31.82
N LEU A 3 -4.87 -9.77 -31.96
CA LEU A 3 -5.90 -9.35 -30.99
C LEU A 3 -5.67 -9.98 -29.61
N THR A 4 -5.30 -11.26 -29.57
CA THR A 4 -5.05 -11.95 -28.31
C THR A 4 -3.87 -11.33 -27.58
N ASN A 5 -2.78 -11.06 -28.30
CA ASN A 5 -1.59 -10.44 -27.71
C ASN A 5 -1.88 -9.03 -27.21
N ALA A 6 -2.66 -8.25 -27.97
CA ALA A 6 -3.03 -6.91 -27.57
C ALA A 6 -3.87 -6.93 -26.29
N MET A 7 -4.81 -7.88 -26.18
CA MET A 7 -5.64 -8.01 -24.99
C MET A 7 -4.80 -8.42 -23.78
N GLN A 8 -3.86 -9.33 -23.95
CA GLN A 8 -2.97 -9.74 -22.86
C GLN A 8 -2.09 -8.59 -22.41
N SER A 9 -1.55 -7.82 -23.35
CA SER A 9 -0.72 -6.65 -23.00
C SER A 9 -1.54 -5.60 -22.25
N ALA A 10 -2.77 -5.34 -22.67
CA ALA A 10 -3.65 -4.40 -22.00
C ALA A 10 -3.97 -4.87 -20.57
N ASN A 11 -4.23 -6.17 -20.40
CA ASN A 11 -4.50 -6.74 -19.06
C ASN A 11 -3.28 -6.63 -18.16
N MET A 12 -2.08 -6.89 -18.69
CA MET A 12 -0.84 -6.78 -17.93
C MET A 12 -0.58 -5.33 -17.51
N ARG A 13 -0.81 -4.37 -18.41
CA ARG A 13 -0.70 -2.95 -18.07
C ARG A 13 -1.68 -2.57 -16.97
N SER A 14 -2.92 -3.05 -17.07
CA SER A 14 -3.94 -2.77 -16.08
C SER A 14 -3.52 -3.29 -14.71
N MET A 15 -2.96 -4.49 -14.65
CA MET A 15 -2.44 -5.06 -13.40
C MET A 15 -1.31 -4.22 -12.84
N HIS A 16 -0.36 -3.78 -13.68
CA HIS A 16 0.75 -2.93 -13.25
C HIS A 16 0.25 -1.58 -12.75
N GLU A 17 -0.73 -1.00 -13.40
CA GLU A 17 -1.32 0.26 -12.98
C GLU A 17 -2.00 0.14 -11.62
N GLN A 18 -2.72 -0.95 -11.38
CA GLN A 18 -3.35 -1.23 -10.09
C GLN A 18 -2.30 -1.38 -8.98
N ASN A 19 -1.25 -2.13 -9.26
CA ASN A 19 -0.16 -2.31 -8.30
C ASN A 19 0.54 -1.00 -8.01
N LYS A 20 0.74 -0.17 -9.02
CA LYS A 20 1.33 1.15 -8.85
C LYS A 20 0.46 2.03 -7.96
N ALA A 21 -0.85 2.01 -8.17
CA ALA A 21 -1.79 2.79 -7.35
C ALA A 21 -1.75 2.33 -5.89
N ILE A 22 -1.69 1.02 -5.65
CA ILE A 22 -1.56 0.47 -4.29
C ILE A 22 -0.27 0.95 -3.65
N LEU A 23 0.84 0.87 -4.37
CA LEU A 23 2.14 1.30 -3.84
C LEU A 23 2.16 2.80 -3.54
N GLN A 24 1.61 3.62 -4.43
CA GLN A 24 1.51 5.06 -4.20
C GLN A 24 0.67 5.37 -2.96
N ALA A 25 -0.40 4.62 -2.76
CA ALA A 25 -1.28 4.82 -1.62
C ALA A 25 -0.64 4.39 -0.29
N LEU A 26 0.39 3.54 -0.33
CA LEU A 26 1.11 3.14 0.88
C LEU A 26 2.13 4.19 1.33
N VAL A 27 2.55 5.09 0.45
CA VAL A 27 3.52 6.13 0.80
C VAL A 27 3.02 7.04 1.94
N PRO A 28 1.75 7.48 1.96
CA PRO A 28 1.26 8.25 3.11
C PRO A 28 1.40 7.53 4.45
N VAL A 29 1.26 6.19 4.46
CA VAL A 29 1.43 5.40 5.68
C VAL A 29 2.88 5.49 6.16
N ALA A 30 3.82 5.38 5.24
CA ALA A 30 5.24 5.49 5.56
C ALA A 30 5.61 6.88 6.10
N TRP A 31 4.87 7.91 5.71
CA TRP A 31 5.09 9.29 6.14
C TRP A 31 4.22 9.72 7.33
N ALA A 32 3.45 8.79 7.92
CA ALA A 32 2.42 9.15 8.91
C ALA A 32 2.95 9.94 10.10
N ASP A 33 4.16 9.61 10.57
CA ASP A 33 4.77 10.29 11.71
C ASP A 33 5.71 11.44 11.27
N GLY A 34 5.69 11.78 9.99
CA GLY A 34 6.54 12.83 9.43
C GLY A 34 7.98 12.40 9.15
N VAL A 35 8.28 11.13 9.33
CA VAL A 35 9.62 10.57 9.09
C VAL A 35 9.50 9.35 8.18
N TYR A 36 10.25 9.35 7.08
CA TYR A 36 10.33 8.20 6.19
C TYR A 36 11.57 7.39 6.56
N ALA A 37 11.40 6.52 7.55
CA ALA A 37 12.50 5.76 8.15
C ALA A 37 13.01 4.67 7.22
N ASP A 38 14.22 4.17 7.49
CA ASP A 38 14.84 3.13 6.68
C ASP A 38 14.01 1.84 6.67
N GLU A 39 13.34 1.52 7.76
CA GLU A 39 12.46 0.34 7.85
C GLU A 39 11.32 0.43 6.84
N GLU A 40 10.67 1.60 6.71
CA GLU A 40 9.60 1.80 5.74
C GLU A 40 10.14 1.76 4.32
N LYS A 41 11.33 2.31 4.08
CA LYS A 41 11.96 2.24 2.76
C LYS A 41 12.22 0.80 2.35
N GLN A 42 12.68 -0.03 3.29
CA GLN A 42 12.92 -1.45 3.03
C GLN A 42 11.64 -2.19 2.68
N VAL A 43 10.54 -1.88 3.37
CA VAL A 43 9.24 -2.50 3.07
C VAL A 43 8.76 -2.08 1.69
N ILE A 44 8.86 -0.80 1.35
CA ILE A 44 8.49 -0.31 0.02
C ILE A 44 9.35 -1.00 -1.06
N ASP A 45 10.65 -1.12 -0.84
CA ASP A 45 11.53 -1.81 -1.80
C ASP A 45 11.15 -3.28 -1.96
N ALA A 46 10.80 -3.95 -0.86
CA ALA A 46 10.35 -5.33 -0.90
C ALA A 46 9.04 -5.49 -1.68
N LEU A 47 8.11 -4.55 -1.50
CA LEU A 47 6.85 -4.55 -2.24
C LEU A 47 7.07 -4.28 -3.73
N LEU A 48 7.98 -3.38 -4.07
CA LEU A 48 8.35 -3.14 -5.47
C LEU A 48 8.84 -4.41 -6.12
N GLU A 49 9.69 -5.16 -5.43
CA GLU A 49 10.21 -6.43 -5.92
C GLU A 49 9.09 -7.47 -6.04
N ALA A 50 8.22 -7.56 -5.03
CA ALA A 50 7.12 -8.52 -5.01
C ALA A 50 6.12 -8.26 -6.14
N PHE A 51 5.88 -7.00 -6.48
CA PHE A 51 4.98 -6.62 -7.57
C PHE A 51 5.69 -6.60 -8.93
N GLU A 52 6.95 -6.99 -8.97
CA GLU A 52 7.72 -7.06 -10.22
C GLU A 52 7.78 -5.71 -10.94
N ALA A 53 7.97 -4.64 -10.17
CA ALA A 53 8.11 -3.29 -10.73
C ALA A 53 9.34 -3.22 -11.63
N THR A 54 9.18 -2.53 -12.77
CA THR A 54 10.33 -2.26 -13.62
C THR A 54 11.25 -1.24 -12.93
N PRO A 55 12.54 -1.13 -13.33
CA PRO A 55 13.40 -0.10 -12.76
C PRO A 55 12.82 1.31 -12.88
N GLU A 56 12.13 1.60 -13.97
CA GLU A 56 11.51 2.91 -14.19
C GLU A 56 10.36 3.13 -13.21
N GLU A 57 9.52 2.13 -13.01
CA GLU A 57 8.41 2.20 -12.04
C GLU A 57 8.93 2.34 -10.62
N ALA A 58 9.99 1.62 -10.28
CA ALA A 58 10.62 1.73 -8.97
C ALA A 58 11.17 3.13 -8.73
N ASP A 59 11.84 3.70 -9.73
CA ASP A 59 12.38 5.06 -9.64
C ASP A 59 11.26 6.10 -9.48
N GLU A 60 10.16 5.93 -10.22
CA GLU A 60 9.00 6.82 -10.09
C GLU A 60 8.42 6.78 -8.68
N LEU A 61 8.27 5.58 -8.11
CA LEU A 61 7.71 5.46 -6.77
C LEU A 61 8.65 6.04 -5.72
N ARG A 62 9.96 5.79 -5.85
CA ARG A 62 10.94 6.36 -4.94
C ARG A 62 10.96 7.87 -5.00
N ALA A 63 10.84 8.45 -6.20
CA ALA A 63 10.75 9.90 -6.37
C ALA A 63 9.47 10.44 -5.74
N PHE A 64 8.36 9.76 -5.95
CA PHE A 64 7.07 10.11 -5.32
C PHE A 64 7.19 10.08 -3.79
N ALA A 65 7.86 9.05 -3.25
CA ALA A 65 8.01 8.87 -1.81
C ALA A 65 9.03 9.82 -1.18
N SER A 66 9.81 10.53 -1.98
CA SER A 66 10.87 11.43 -1.48
C SER A 66 10.32 12.68 -0.80
N THR A 67 9.04 12.99 -0.97
CA THR A 67 8.37 14.11 -0.31
C THR A 67 7.21 13.60 0.54
N PRO A 68 6.89 14.29 1.64
CA PRO A 68 5.78 13.85 2.51
C PRO A 68 4.47 13.76 1.75
N LYS A 69 3.70 12.73 2.04
CA LYS A 69 2.39 12.47 1.42
C LYS A 69 1.33 12.29 2.51
N THR A 70 0.09 12.55 2.14
CA THR A 70 -1.05 12.42 3.04
C THR A 70 -2.12 11.52 2.39
N VAL A 71 -3.19 11.25 3.14
CA VAL A 71 -4.31 10.43 2.64
C VAL A 71 -4.93 11.03 1.37
N ASP A 72 -4.83 12.35 1.19
CA ASP A 72 -5.38 13.02 0.00
C ASP A 72 -4.60 12.68 -1.27
N ASP A 73 -3.39 12.16 -1.13
CA ASP A 73 -2.56 11.75 -2.28
C ASP A 73 -2.89 10.34 -2.77
N ILE A 74 -3.84 9.65 -2.13
CA ILE A 74 -4.23 8.29 -2.54
C ILE A 74 -5.03 8.37 -3.84
N PRO A 75 -4.61 7.65 -4.91
CA PRO A 75 -5.32 7.68 -6.18
C PRO A 75 -6.55 6.78 -6.15
N ILE A 76 -7.58 7.19 -5.41
CA ILE A 76 -8.74 6.36 -5.10
C ILE A 76 -9.52 5.93 -6.34
N THR A 77 -9.54 6.76 -7.39
CA THR A 77 -10.27 6.46 -8.62
C THR A 77 -9.62 5.34 -9.44
N GLU A 78 -8.35 5.04 -9.14
CA GLU A 78 -7.61 3.97 -9.83
C GLU A 78 -7.66 2.66 -9.06
N LEU A 79 -8.35 2.63 -7.91
CA LEU A 79 -8.43 1.46 -7.04
C LEU A 79 -9.82 0.82 -7.13
N SER A 80 -9.88 -0.46 -7.49
CA SER A 80 -11.11 -1.24 -7.41
C SER A 80 -11.49 -1.47 -5.95
N PHE A 81 -12.70 -1.97 -5.71
CA PHE A 81 -13.12 -2.32 -4.35
C PHE A 81 -12.19 -3.34 -3.70
N ASP A 82 -11.75 -4.34 -4.46
CA ASP A 82 -10.83 -5.35 -3.95
C ASP A 82 -9.46 -4.76 -3.68
N ASP A 83 -8.97 -3.88 -4.56
CA ASP A 83 -7.68 -3.21 -4.38
C ASP A 83 -7.67 -2.35 -3.12
N ARG A 84 -8.78 -1.71 -2.80
CA ARG A 84 -8.90 -0.89 -1.60
C ARG A 84 -8.73 -1.73 -0.33
N ARG A 85 -9.27 -2.94 -0.34
CA ARG A 85 -9.14 -3.89 0.77
C ARG A 85 -7.71 -4.40 0.91
N VAL A 86 -7.09 -4.74 -0.21
CA VAL A 86 -5.67 -5.14 -0.24
C VAL A 86 -4.81 -4.00 0.28
N LEU A 87 -5.08 -2.78 -0.16
CA LEU A 87 -4.35 -1.61 0.30
C LEU A 87 -4.45 -1.44 1.81
N LEU A 88 -5.65 -1.55 2.36
CA LEU A 88 -5.83 -1.41 3.82
C LEU A 88 -5.01 -2.45 4.57
N GLN A 89 -5.02 -3.70 4.10
CA GLN A 89 -4.24 -4.77 4.72
C GLN A 89 -2.75 -4.47 4.69
N HIS A 90 -2.24 -4.02 3.54
CA HIS A 90 -0.83 -3.64 3.42
C HIS A 90 -0.49 -2.43 4.29
N ALA A 91 -1.39 -1.46 4.38
CA ALA A 91 -1.18 -0.27 5.21
C ALA A 91 -1.04 -0.64 6.69
N VAL A 92 -1.90 -1.52 7.18
CA VAL A 92 -1.82 -1.98 8.56
C VAL A 92 -0.52 -2.76 8.79
N PHE A 93 -0.17 -3.65 7.86
CA PHE A 93 1.07 -4.41 7.95
C PHE A 93 2.29 -3.49 7.98
N LEU A 94 2.32 -2.49 7.09
CA LEU A 94 3.42 -1.52 7.03
C LEU A 94 3.53 -0.72 8.32
N SER A 95 2.41 -0.37 8.94
CA SER A 95 2.42 0.39 10.20
C SER A 95 3.07 -0.38 11.36
N HIS A 96 3.21 -1.69 11.22
CA HIS A 96 3.90 -2.53 12.21
C HIS A 96 5.36 -2.79 11.86
N ALA A 97 5.89 -2.15 10.79
CA ALA A 97 7.23 -2.45 10.28
C ALA A 97 8.33 -2.24 11.32
N ASP A 98 8.19 -1.23 12.15
CA ASP A 98 9.17 -0.87 13.19
C ASP A 98 8.69 -1.17 14.60
N GLY A 99 7.64 -1.99 14.74
CA GLY A 99 7.03 -2.33 16.03
C GLY A 99 5.56 -1.97 16.03
N ASP A 100 5.02 -1.60 17.19
CA ASP A 100 3.62 -1.21 17.28
C ASP A 100 3.40 0.16 16.63
N PRO A 101 2.29 0.34 15.90
CA PRO A 101 2.01 1.60 15.25
C PRO A 101 1.78 2.72 16.27
N GLY A 102 2.30 3.90 15.96
CA GLY A 102 2.07 5.07 16.77
C GLY A 102 0.69 5.67 16.55
N GLU A 103 0.39 6.70 17.33
CA GLU A 103 -0.89 7.38 17.25
C GLU A 103 -1.12 8.00 15.86
N GLU A 104 -0.08 8.58 15.28
CA GLU A 104 -0.15 9.20 13.95
C GLU A 104 -0.50 8.17 12.87
N GLU A 105 0.12 6.99 12.96
CA GLU A 105 -0.15 5.92 12.00
C GLU A 105 -1.57 5.38 12.14
N THR A 106 -2.03 5.20 13.38
CA THR A 106 -3.39 4.75 13.66
C THR A 106 -4.42 5.76 13.13
N THR A 107 -4.17 7.04 13.36
CA THR A 107 -5.03 8.12 12.88
C THR A 107 -5.09 8.12 11.35
N LEU A 108 -3.94 7.91 10.71
CA LEU A 108 -3.89 7.85 9.25
C LEU A 108 -4.69 6.66 8.71
N ILE A 109 -4.55 5.50 9.33
CA ILE A 109 -5.29 4.31 8.90
C ILE A 109 -6.80 4.53 9.05
N ASP A 110 -7.24 5.17 10.14
CA ASP A 110 -8.65 5.56 10.31
C ASP A 110 -9.11 6.47 9.17
N ALA A 111 -8.30 7.45 8.80
CA ALA A 111 -8.60 8.34 7.68
C ALA A 111 -8.63 7.59 6.35
N MET A 112 -7.75 6.59 6.16
CA MET A 112 -7.75 5.77 4.96
C MET A 112 -9.03 4.95 4.84
N VAL A 113 -9.51 4.36 5.92
CA VAL A 113 -10.76 3.60 5.91
C VAL A 113 -11.90 4.48 5.39
N GLU A 114 -11.98 5.70 5.87
CA GLU A 114 -12.99 6.66 5.45
C GLU A 114 -12.80 7.05 3.98
N LYS A 115 -11.58 7.39 3.59
CA LYS A 115 -11.25 7.77 2.22
C LYS A 115 -11.56 6.67 1.23
N LEU A 116 -11.24 5.41 1.59
CA LEU A 116 -11.45 4.25 0.74
C LEU A 116 -12.91 3.79 0.74
N ARG A 117 -13.74 4.37 1.60
CA ARG A 117 -15.16 4.04 1.70
C ARG A 117 -15.41 2.55 1.99
N ILE A 118 -14.56 1.97 2.83
CA ILE A 118 -14.75 0.58 3.28
C ILE A 118 -15.72 0.60 4.46
N PRO A 119 -16.76 -0.25 4.44
CA PRO A 119 -17.69 -0.32 5.58
C PRO A 119 -16.94 -0.61 6.87
N LEU A 120 -17.34 0.05 7.96
CA LEU A 120 -16.62 0.00 9.22
C LEU A 120 -16.43 -1.41 9.76
N GLU A 121 -17.46 -2.25 9.69
CA GLU A 121 -17.38 -3.63 10.17
C GLU A 121 -16.34 -4.43 9.38
N GLU A 122 -16.33 -4.25 8.06
CA GLU A 122 -15.37 -4.91 7.19
C GLU A 122 -13.96 -4.40 7.44
N ALA A 123 -13.82 -3.09 7.59
CA ALA A 123 -12.51 -2.48 7.88
C ALA A 123 -11.94 -3.01 9.19
N THR A 124 -12.77 -3.15 10.23
CA THR A 124 -12.33 -3.68 11.51
C THR A 124 -11.80 -5.11 11.38
N ALA A 125 -12.53 -5.96 10.65
CA ALA A 125 -12.11 -7.35 10.42
C ALA A 125 -10.79 -7.41 9.63
N LEU A 126 -10.64 -6.57 8.61
CA LEU A 126 -9.40 -6.51 7.83
C LEU A 126 -8.21 -6.04 8.67
N ARG A 127 -8.43 -5.04 9.52
CA ARG A 127 -7.39 -4.51 10.40
C ARG A 127 -6.94 -5.57 11.41
N GLU A 128 -7.89 -6.28 12.02
CA GLU A 128 -7.57 -7.34 12.97
C GLU A 128 -6.77 -8.47 12.32
N ALA A 129 -7.18 -8.89 11.13
CA ALA A 129 -6.49 -9.95 10.40
C ALA A 129 -5.07 -9.52 10.01
N ALA A 130 -4.90 -8.29 9.53
CA ALA A 130 -3.59 -7.77 9.14
C ALA A 130 -2.68 -7.60 10.35
N THR A 131 -3.20 -7.12 11.47
CA THR A 131 -2.45 -7.00 12.73
C THR A 131 -1.96 -8.37 13.20
N ALA A 132 -2.83 -9.37 13.17
CA ALA A 132 -2.46 -10.74 13.56
C ALA A 132 -1.34 -11.29 12.66
N ARG A 133 -1.41 -11.03 11.35
CA ARG A 133 -0.37 -11.45 10.42
C ARG A 133 0.96 -10.75 10.72
N ALA A 134 0.92 -9.45 10.99
CA ALA A 134 2.13 -8.69 11.31
C ALA A 134 2.78 -9.21 12.59
N GLN A 135 1.99 -9.54 13.60
CA GLN A 135 2.49 -10.10 14.86
C GLN A 135 3.12 -11.46 14.64
N ARG A 136 2.47 -12.33 13.85
CA ARG A 136 3.05 -13.64 13.52
C ARG A 136 4.36 -13.50 12.77
N PHE A 137 4.45 -12.55 11.85
CA PHE A 137 5.67 -12.27 11.11
C PHE A 137 6.78 -11.82 12.05
N ALA A 138 6.49 -10.93 13.00
CA ALA A 138 7.45 -10.47 13.98
C ALA A 138 7.93 -11.60 14.88
N ASP A 139 7.00 -12.47 15.32
CA ASP A 139 7.31 -13.59 16.22
C ASP A 139 8.17 -14.65 15.55
N SER A 140 8.10 -14.76 14.22
CA SER A 140 8.86 -15.77 13.47
C SER A 140 10.29 -15.36 13.15
N ARG A 141 10.69 -14.16 13.49
CA ARG A 141 12.05 -13.65 13.21
C ARG A 141 13.10 -14.24 14.15
#